data_380f3624e23926085f9ecb2cf97802df
#
_entry.id   380f3624e23926085f9ecb2cf97802df
#
_cell.length_a   1.000
_cell.length_b   1.000
_cell.length_c   1.000
_cell.angle_alpha   90.00
_cell.angle_beta   90.00
_cell.angle_gamma   90.00
#
_symmetry.space_group_name_H-M   'P 1'
#
loop_
_entity.id
_entity.type
_entity.pdbx_description
1 polymer ?
#
loop_
_entity_poly.entity_id
_entity_poly.type
_entity_poly.pdbx_seq_one_letter_code
_entity_poly.pdbx_strand_id
1 'polypeptide(L)'
;SAGRVPTFNGYRMYIEEISAEGTLPQEERDRLDEMLGDESQLTEDLILQSATTALSQITKCATVVSNFAPKYSVISKVDVIPTGKRMYVVLLITSDGKIKNRACRLQFDLTHEHMDFFKHFMEENLEGVSVSDLSEEKLEQMITAMGTYMMTLSPLVQGICEMSKDLQQNELYMTGEQNLFSCDDLDKAEVAKFMMHKQELSGLLDDSFQGIKVMFGEEGNDFVIGNSSMIVSKYQKGDHTAGSL
;
A
#
# COMPACT_ATOMS: atom_id res chain seq x y z
N SER A 1 -4.22 0.05 48.30
CA SER A 1 -4.96 -1.07 47.74
C SER A 1 -4.32 -1.42 46.41
N ALA A 2 -3.71 -2.58 46.32
CA ALA A 2 -3.22 -3.07 45.05
C ALA A 2 -4.43 -3.32 44.12
N GLY A 3 -4.65 -2.41 43.15
CA GLY A 3 -5.67 -2.58 42.15
C GLY A 3 -5.42 -3.89 41.38
N ARG A 4 -6.49 -4.58 41.00
CA ARG A 4 -6.38 -5.74 40.10
C ARG A 4 -6.18 -5.21 38.68
N VAL A 5 -5.14 -5.67 38.00
CA VAL A 5 -4.93 -5.40 36.58
C VAL A 5 -5.78 -6.42 35.79
N PRO A 6 -6.60 -5.99 34.83
CA PRO A 6 -7.35 -6.90 33.98
C PRO A 6 -6.41 -7.82 33.19
N THR A 7 -6.87 -9.01 32.89
CA THR A 7 -6.20 -9.91 31.94
C THR A 7 -6.47 -9.44 30.50
N PHE A 8 -5.68 -9.87 29.51
CA PHE A 8 -5.90 -9.57 28.08
C PHE A 8 -7.31 -9.95 27.64
N ASN A 9 -7.83 -11.09 28.09
CA ASN A 9 -9.22 -11.47 27.81
C ASN A 9 -10.22 -10.48 28.42
N GLY A 10 -9.93 -9.94 29.60
CA GLY A 10 -10.74 -8.89 30.23
C GLY A 10 -10.75 -7.61 29.41
N TYR A 11 -9.60 -7.19 28.88
CA TYR A 11 -9.51 -6.06 27.96
C TYR A 11 -10.25 -6.30 26.66
N ARG A 12 -10.16 -7.49 26.07
CA ARG A 12 -10.90 -7.84 24.83
C ARG A 12 -12.40 -7.74 25.05
N MET A 13 -12.93 -8.36 26.08
CA MET A 13 -14.36 -8.29 26.37
C MET A 13 -14.83 -6.85 26.58
N TYR A 14 -14.05 -6.03 27.27
CA TYR A 14 -14.36 -4.62 27.48
C TYR A 14 -14.39 -3.83 26.17
N ILE A 15 -13.41 -4.06 25.28
CA ILE A 15 -13.34 -3.39 23.98
C ILE A 15 -14.48 -3.83 23.07
N GLU A 16 -14.83 -5.13 23.06
CA GLU A 16 -15.97 -5.64 22.32
C GLU A 16 -17.28 -5.01 22.78
N GLU A 17 -17.47 -4.83 24.09
CA GLU A 17 -18.65 -4.19 24.68
C GLU A 17 -18.73 -2.71 24.30
N ILE A 18 -17.63 -1.96 24.42
CA ILE A 18 -17.58 -0.55 24.03
C ILE A 18 -17.78 -0.37 22.52
N SER A 19 -17.18 -1.23 21.70
CA SER A 19 -17.27 -1.13 20.25
C SER A 19 -18.69 -1.40 19.72
N ALA A 20 -19.47 -2.19 20.47
CA ALA A 20 -20.87 -2.46 20.11
C ALA A 20 -21.80 -1.25 20.34
N GLU A 21 -21.45 -0.35 21.26
CA GLU A 21 -22.26 0.82 21.63
C GLU A 21 -21.78 2.16 20.99
N GLY A 22 -20.61 2.17 20.38
CA GLY A 22 -19.91 3.39 19.99
C GLY A 22 -20.41 4.03 18.72
N THR A 23 -21.20 5.10 18.84
CA THR A 23 -21.33 6.11 17.77
C THR A 23 -20.49 7.32 18.12
N LEU A 24 -19.67 7.78 17.19
CA LEU A 24 -18.92 9.02 17.35
C LEU A 24 -19.89 10.20 17.60
N PRO A 25 -19.63 11.05 18.63
CA PRO A 25 -20.35 12.30 18.80
C PRO A 25 -20.32 13.15 17.53
N GLN A 26 -21.37 13.92 17.29
CA GLN A 26 -21.45 14.74 16.07
C GLN A 26 -20.30 15.75 15.97
N GLU A 27 -19.89 16.34 17.07
CA GLU A 27 -18.76 17.29 17.12
C GLU A 27 -17.43 16.65 16.66
N GLU A 28 -17.20 15.39 17.00
CA GLU A 28 -15.99 14.67 16.57
C GLU A 28 -16.06 14.27 15.09
N ARG A 29 -17.27 13.96 14.59
CA ARG A 29 -17.49 13.72 13.15
C ARG A 29 -17.23 14.99 12.36
N ASP A 30 -17.83 16.11 12.74
CA ASP A 30 -17.67 17.39 12.07
C ASP A 30 -16.18 17.81 12.04
N ARG A 31 -15.45 17.54 13.13
CA ARG A 31 -14.01 17.77 13.18
C ARG A 31 -13.22 16.89 12.24
N LEU A 32 -13.59 15.61 12.12
CA LEU A 32 -12.96 14.69 11.16
C LEU A 32 -13.23 15.15 9.72
N ASP A 33 -14.46 15.51 9.41
CA ASP A 33 -14.86 16.00 8.09
C ASP A 33 -14.11 17.28 7.71
N GLU A 34 -13.94 18.21 8.67
CA GLU A 34 -13.12 19.42 8.47
C GLU A 34 -11.64 19.08 8.19
N MET A 35 -11.09 18.08 8.87
CA MET A 35 -9.69 17.67 8.70
C MET A 35 -9.45 16.91 7.38
N LEU A 36 -10.45 16.16 6.88
CA LEU A 36 -10.37 15.46 5.61
C LEU A 36 -10.53 16.42 4.42
N GLY A 37 -11.29 17.50 4.59
CA GLY A 37 -11.51 18.52 3.56
C GLY A 37 -12.41 18.05 2.43
N ASP A 38 -12.34 18.71 1.28
CA ASP A 38 -13.13 18.35 0.09
C ASP A 38 -12.50 17.19 -0.67
N GLU A 39 -13.02 16.00 -0.45
CA GLU A 39 -12.54 14.75 -1.07
C GLU A 39 -12.76 14.70 -2.59
N SER A 40 -13.64 15.54 -3.14
CA SER A 40 -14.05 15.47 -4.55
C SER A 40 -12.91 15.73 -5.54
N GLN A 41 -11.83 16.35 -5.10
CA GLN A 41 -10.66 16.68 -5.91
C GLN A 41 -9.40 15.90 -5.53
N LEU A 42 -9.48 15.01 -4.54
CA LEU A 42 -8.34 14.27 -4.05
C LEU A 42 -8.24 12.90 -4.74
N THR A 43 -7.02 12.49 -5.00
CA THR A 43 -6.74 11.09 -5.37
C THR A 43 -6.95 10.18 -4.16
N GLU A 44 -7.21 8.89 -4.40
CA GLU A 44 -7.37 7.90 -3.34
C GLU A 44 -6.20 7.91 -2.34
N ASP A 45 -4.98 8.00 -2.85
CA ASP A 45 -3.77 8.07 -2.02
C ASP A 45 -3.76 9.29 -1.09
N LEU A 46 -4.19 10.44 -1.58
CA LEU A 46 -4.28 11.65 -0.77
C LEU A 46 -5.38 11.55 0.29
N ILE A 47 -6.51 10.92 -0.03
CA ILE A 47 -7.59 10.67 0.94
C ILE A 47 -7.07 9.77 2.07
N LEU A 48 -6.39 8.68 1.74
CA LEU A 48 -5.82 7.76 2.73
C LEU A 48 -4.75 8.41 3.61
N GLN A 49 -3.88 9.23 3.02
CA GLN A 49 -2.89 10.01 3.77
C GLN A 49 -3.55 11.03 4.70
N SER A 50 -4.57 11.74 4.23
CA SER A 50 -5.33 12.70 5.04
C SER A 50 -6.05 12.01 6.19
N ALA A 51 -6.71 10.88 5.93
CA ALA A 51 -7.38 10.07 6.95
C ALA A 51 -6.39 9.56 8.02
N THR A 52 -5.24 9.04 7.60
CA THR A 52 -4.18 8.58 8.51
C THR A 52 -3.69 9.72 9.39
N THR A 53 -3.50 10.91 8.80
CA THR A 53 -3.06 12.10 9.51
C THR A 53 -4.10 12.60 10.52
N ALA A 54 -5.37 12.68 10.11
CA ALA A 54 -6.47 13.10 10.97
C ALA A 54 -6.61 12.16 12.18
N LEU A 55 -6.61 10.85 11.95
CA LEU A 55 -6.70 9.86 13.02
C LEU A 55 -5.51 9.94 13.97
N SER A 56 -4.29 10.06 13.47
CA SER A 56 -3.11 10.21 14.32
C SER A 56 -3.16 11.46 15.18
N GLN A 57 -3.68 12.56 14.64
CA GLN A 57 -3.81 13.82 15.39
C GLN A 57 -4.88 13.75 16.49
N ILE A 58 -5.99 13.06 16.24
CA ILE A 58 -7.09 12.92 17.21
C ILE A 58 -6.72 11.92 18.29
N THR A 59 -6.24 10.73 17.90
CA THR A 59 -5.97 9.64 18.83
C THR A 59 -4.65 9.77 19.57
N LYS A 60 -3.73 10.62 19.07
CA LYS A 60 -2.33 10.71 19.55
C LYS A 60 -1.58 9.37 19.42
N CYS A 61 -2.02 8.51 18.53
CA CYS A 61 -1.39 7.24 18.22
C CYS A 61 -0.62 7.30 16.90
N ALA A 62 0.23 6.32 16.65
CA ALA A 62 0.67 6.03 15.30
C ALA A 62 -0.48 5.34 14.55
N THR A 63 -0.77 5.80 13.35
CA THR A 63 -1.85 5.29 12.52
C THR A 63 -1.28 4.75 11.22
N VAL A 64 -1.72 3.57 10.84
CA VAL A 64 -1.30 2.89 9.60
C VAL A 64 -2.54 2.54 8.79
N VAL A 65 -2.56 2.92 7.52
CA VAL A 65 -3.58 2.50 6.57
C VAL A 65 -2.93 1.61 5.52
N SER A 66 -3.54 0.47 5.25
CA SER A 66 -3.18 -0.41 4.13
C SER A 66 -4.25 -0.27 3.05
N ASN A 67 -3.82 0.03 1.82
CA ASN A 67 -4.65 -0.02 0.63
C ASN A 67 -4.37 -1.34 -0.09
N PHE A 68 -5.39 -2.18 -0.25
CA PHE A 68 -5.22 -3.47 -0.91
C PHE A 68 -4.98 -3.28 -2.41
N ALA A 69 -4.07 -4.08 -2.95
CA ALA A 69 -3.89 -4.12 -4.38
C ALA A 69 -5.21 -4.49 -5.08
N PRO A 70 -5.66 -3.72 -6.06
CA PRO A 70 -6.95 -3.97 -6.71
C PRO A 70 -6.92 -5.30 -7.47
N LYS A 71 -7.83 -6.20 -7.11
CA LYS A 71 -7.90 -7.57 -7.69
C LYS A 71 -8.24 -7.58 -9.19
N TYR A 72 -8.83 -6.52 -9.69
CA TYR A 72 -9.36 -6.44 -11.07
C TYR A 72 -8.72 -5.32 -11.89
N SER A 73 -7.60 -4.78 -11.46
CA SER A 73 -6.88 -3.77 -12.23
C SER A 73 -6.25 -4.40 -13.47
N VAL A 74 -6.49 -3.79 -14.62
CA VAL A 74 -5.87 -4.19 -15.88
C VAL A 74 -4.91 -3.11 -16.37
N ILE A 75 -3.93 -3.48 -17.15
CA ILE A 75 -3.05 -2.53 -17.81
C ILE A 75 -3.84 -1.81 -18.89
N SER A 76 -3.93 -0.48 -18.76
CA SER A 76 -4.56 0.37 -19.77
C SER A 76 -3.56 0.87 -20.81
N LYS A 77 -2.30 1.08 -20.41
CA LYS A 77 -1.27 1.58 -21.31
C LYS A 77 0.13 1.31 -20.80
N VAL A 78 1.03 1.03 -21.72
CA VAL A 78 2.48 1.05 -21.50
C VAL A 78 3.10 2.05 -22.49
N ASP A 79 3.95 2.94 -22.01
CA ASP A 79 4.67 3.91 -22.85
C ASP A 79 6.14 4.00 -22.48
N VAL A 80 6.98 4.45 -23.42
CA VAL A 80 8.42 4.64 -23.25
C VAL A 80 8.79 6.06 -23.64
N ILE A 81 9.42 6.77 -22.73
CA ILE A 81 9.81 8.18 -22.90
C ILE A 81 11.34 8.28 -22.86
N PRO A 82 11.99 8.79 -23.89
CA PRO A 82 13.41 9.09 -23.85
C PRO A 82 13.66 10.30 -22.92
N THR A 83 14.55 10.14 -21.95
CA THR A 83 14.89 11.17 -20.95
C THR A 83 16.32 11.65 -21.04
N GLY A 84 17.16 10.95 -21.81
CA GLY A 84 18.56 11.29 -21.98
C GLY A 84 19.29 10.25 -22.80
N LYS A 85 20.61 10.39 -22.93
CA LYS A 85 21.44 9.44 -23.67
C LYS A 85 21.36 8.06 -23.04
N ARG A 86 20.80 7.09 -23.76
CA ARG A 86 20.54 5.71 -23.32
C ARG A 86 19.67 5.58 -22.09
N MET A 87 18.92 6.63 -21.74
CA MET A 87 18.03 6.67 -20.59
C MET A 87 16.59 6.80 -21.04
N TYR A 88 15.75 5.91 -20.55
CA TYR A 88 14.34 5.83 -20.89
C TYR A 88 13.52 5.65 -19.62
N VAL A 89 12.35 6.25 -19.59
CA VAL A 89 11.35 5.98 -18.55
C VAL A 89 10.24 5.15 -19.17
N VAL A 90 10.01 3.99 -18.62
CA VAL A 90 8.83 3.17 -18.92
C VAL A 90 7.71 3.61 -18.01
N LEU A 91 6.54 3.89 -18.59
CA LEU A 91 5.30 4.19 -17.87
C LEU A 91 4.36 3.00 -18.00
N LEU A 92 3.73 2.64 -16.90
CA LEU A 92 2.66 1.65 -16.85
C LEU A 92 1.45 2.30 -16.17
N ILE A 93 0.33 2.30 -16.89
CA ILE A 93 -0.93 2.92 -16.45
C ILE A 93 -1.98 1.82 -16.35
N THR A 94 -2.69 1.79 -15.25
CA THR A 94 -3.75 0.82 -14.97
C THR A 94 -5.15 1.41 -15.11
N SER A 95 -6.16 0.54 -15.22
CA SER A 95 -7.57 0.95 -15.39
C SER A 95 -8.15 1.70 -14.21
N ASP A 96 -7.59 1.52 -13.02
CA ASP A 96 -7.93 2.23 -11.80
C ASP A 96 -7.19 3.57 -11.65
N GLY A 97 -6.41 3.96 -12.69
CA GLY A 97 -5.72 5.25 -12.75
C GLY A 97 -4.35 5.29 -12.06
N LYS A 98 -3.85 4.16 -11.55
CA LYS A 98 -2.49 4.11 -10.99
C LYS A 98 -1.45 4.27 -12.10
N ILE A 99 -0.41 5.04 -11.83
CA ILE A 99 0.72 5.26 -12.73
C ILE A 99 1.99 4.82 -12.01
N LYS A 100 2.67 3.84 -12.57
CA LYS A 100 4.02 3.45 -12.13
C LYS A 100 5.01 3.82 -13.23
N ASN A 101 6.21 4.18 -12.83
CA ASN A 101 7.28 4.51 -13.76
C ASN A 101 8.60 3.91 -13.31
N ARG A 102 9.46 3.61 -14.28
CA ARG A 102 10.80 3.08 -14.03
C ARG A 102 11.80 3.67 -15.00
N ALA A 103 12.89 4.21 -14.48
CA ALA A 103 14.01 4.62 -15.31
C ALA A 103 14.87 3.39 -15.68
N CYS A 104 15.06 3.19 -16.97
CA CYS A 104 15.84 2.11 -17.54
C CYS A 104 17.01 2.66 -18.33
N ARG A 105 18.18 2.03 -18.19
CA ARG A 105 19.36 2.36 -18.97
C ARG A 105 19.65 1.25 -19.98
N LEU A 106 19.78 1.64 -21.25
CA LEU A 106 20.12 0.72 -22.34
C LEU A 106 21.59 0.85 -22.74
N GLN A 107 22.09 -0.11 -23.51
CA GLN A 107 23.47 -0.11 -24.02
C GLN A 107 23.65 0.86 -25.18
N PHE A 108 22.57 1.18 -25.90
CA PHE A 108 22.55 2.11 -27.05
C PHE A 108 21.28 2.97 -27.03
N ASP A 109 21.27 3.99 -27.86
CA ASP A 109 20.09 4.83 -28.02
C ASP A 109 19.09 4.14 -28.98
N LEU A 110 17.80 4.16 -28.58
CA LEU A 110 16.75 3.60 -29.42
C LEU A 110 16.46 4.50 -30.64
N THR A 111 16.25 3.86 -31.79
CA THR A 111 15.67 4.53 -32.94
C THR A 111 14.17 4.67 -32.79
N HIS A 112 13.54 5.51 -33.63
CA HIS A 112 12.07 5.58 -33.68
C HIS A 112 11.43 4.22 -33.95
N GLU A 113 12.01 3.44 -34.86
CA GLU A 113 11.53 2.09 -35.17
C GLU A 113 11.56 1.15 -33.97
N HIS A 114 12.61 1.21 -33.15
CA HIS A 114 12.70 0.43 -31.91
C HIS A 114 11.61 0.84 -30.90
N MET A 115 11.36 2.13 -30.77
CA MET A 115 10.32 2.62 -29.86
C MET A 115 8.93 2.26 -30.34
N ASP A 116 8.66 2.44 -31.62
CA ASP A 116 7.36 2.11 -32.22
C ASP A 116 7.08 0.61 -32.14
N PHE A 117 8.09 -0.22 -32.43
CA PHE A 117 7.97 -1.67 -32.25
C PHE A 117 7.65 -2.03 -30.81
N PHE A 118 8.40 -1.47 -29.85
CA PHE A 118 8.19 -1.79 -28.45
C PHE A 118 6.81 -1.39 -27.97
N LYS A 119 6.35 -0.18 -28.33
CA LYS A 119 5.00 0.28 -28.00
C LYS A 119 3.93 -0.64 -28.56
N HIS A 120 4.02 -0.95 -29.84
CA HIS A 120 3.04 -1.83 -30.48
C HIS A 120 3.04 -3.23 -29.87
N PHE A 121 4.21 -3.77 -29.62
CA PHE A 121 4.34 -5.08 -28.96
C PHE A 121 3.72 -5.08 -27.55
N MET A 122 3.90 -4.00 -26.78
CA MET A 122 3.29 -3.87 -25.44
C MET A 122 1.77 -3.69 -25.52
N GLU A 123 1.28 -2.91 -26.46
CA GLU A 123 -0.15 -2.76 -26.74
C GLU A 123 -0.80 -4.13 -27.04
N GLU A 124 -0.22 -4.91 -27.91
CA GLU A 124 -0.77 -6.22 -28.29
C GLU A 124 -0.71 -7.28 -27.17
N ASN A 125 0.28 -7.22 -26.29
CA ASN A 125 0.56 -8.28 -25.32
C ASN A 125 0.19 -7.93 -23.89
N LEU A 126 0.08 -6.65 -23.55
CA LEU A 126 -0.16 -6.20 -22.16
C LEU A 126 -1.43 -5.39 -21.96
N GLU A 127 -1.91 -4.62 -22.95
CA GLU A 127 -3.16 -3.88 -22.76
C GLU A 127 -4.34 -4.83 -22.52
N GLY A 128 -5.14 -4.53 -21.52
CA GLY A 128 -6.25 -5.36 -21.07
C GLY A 128 -5.86 -6.57 -20.22
N VAL A 129 -4.57 -6.82 -20.01
CA VAL A 129 -4.09 -7.90 -19.13
C VAL A 129 -4.25 -7.50 -17.68
N SER A 130 -4.75 -8.41 -16.84
CA SER A 130 -4.82 -8.18 -15.40
C SER A 130 -3.42 -8.03 -14.80
N VAL A 131 -3.27 -7.05 -13.89
CA VAL A 131 -2.02 -6.85 -13.14
C VAL A 131 -1.63 -8.12 -12.38
N SER A 132 -2.61 -8.88 -11.87
CA SER A 132 -2.39 -10.16 -11.18
C SER A 132 -1.82 -11.26 -12.07
N ASP A 133 -2.03 -11.16 -13.38
CA ASP A 133 -1.56 -12.15 -14.36
C ASP A 133 -0.15 -11.87 -14.90
N LEU A 134 0.44 -10.74 -14.49
CA LEU A 134 1.80 -10.36 -14.84
C LEU A 134 2.82 -11.12 -13.98
N SER A 135 3.00 -12.40 -14.27
CA SER A 135 4.05 -13.20 -13.66
C SER A 135 5.41 -12.98 -14.33
N GLU A 136 6.49 -13.28 -13.60
CA GLU A 136 7.84 -13.31 -14.18
C GLU A 136 7.91 -14.22 -15.43
N GLU A 137 7.28 -15.38 -15.35
CA GLU A 137 7.24 -16.36 -16.44
C GLU A 137 6.60 -15.78 -17.71
N LYS A 138 5.48 -15.06 -17.57
CA LYS A 138 4.82 -14.39 -18.71
C LYS A 138 5.72 -13.34 -19.35
N LEU A 139 6.40 -12.55 -18.53
CA LEU A 139 7.30 -11.49 -19.01
C LEU A 139 8.57 -12.07 -19.65
N GLU A 140 9.10 -13.19 -19.17
CA GLU A 140 10.19 -13.93 -19.83
C GLU A 140 9.75 -14.51 -21.17
N GLN A 141 8.54 -15.05 -21.26
CA GLN A 141 7.95 -15.50 -22.53
C GLN A 141 7.82 -14.35 -23.52
N MET A 142 7.43 -13.15 -23.07
CA MET A 142 7.39 -11.97 -23.92
C MET A 142 8.78 -11.56 -24.42
N ILE A 143 9.81 -11.55 -23.56
CA ILE A 143 11.19 -11.27 -23.99
C ILE A 143 11.62 -12.27 -25.05
N THR A 144 11.29 -13.54 -24.88
CA THR A 144 11.60 -14.59 -25.85
C THR A 144 10.84 -14.37 -27.17
N ALA A 145 9.56 -13.99 -27.09
CA ALA A 145 8.72 -13.72 -28.25
C ALA A 145 9.17 -12.50 -29.08
N MET A 146 9.81 -11.51 -28.42
CA MET A 146 10.39 -10.36 -29.12
C MET A 146 11.52 -10.73 -30.08
N GLY A 147 12.08 -11.92 -29.92
CA GLY A 147 13.15 -12.45 -30.78
C GLY A 147 14.52 -11.85 -30.51
N THR A 148 15.55 -12.45 -31.08
CA THR A 148 16.96 -12.13 -30.79
C THR A 148 17.32 -10.68 -31.11
N TYR A 149 16.71 -10.09 -32.11
CA TYR A 149 16.98 -8.72 -32.54
C TYR A 149 16.54 -7.67 -31.46
N MET A 150 15.48 -8.01 -30.74
CA MET A 150 14.90 -7.13 -29.74
C MET A 150 15.28 -7.45 -28.29
N MET A 151 16.13 -8.46 -28.06
CA MET A 151 16.65 -8.79 -26.71
C MET A 151 17.32 -7.60 -26.02
N THR A 152 17.82 -6.66 -26.79
CA THR A 152 18.41 -5.41 -26.30
C THR A 152 17.40 -4.48 -25.60
N LEU A 153 16.10 -4.70 -25.80
CA LEU A 153 15.00 -4.00 -25.12
C LEU A 153 14.59 -4.70 -23.80
N SER A 154 15.18 -5.85 -23.48
CA SER A 154 14.87 -6.59 -22.25
C SER A 154 14.91 -5.75 -20.97
N PRO A 155 15.81 -4.74 -20.78
CA PRO A 155 15.75 -3.89 -19.59
C PRO A 155 14.44 -3.10 -19.45
N LEU A 156 13.75 -2.78 -20.55
CA LEU A 156 12.45 -2.11 -20.50
C LEU A 156 11.37 -3.08 -19.99
N VAL A 157 11.38 -4.34 -20.47
CA VAL A 157 10.46 -5.38 -20.00
C VAL A 157 10.73 -5.75 -18.54
N GLN A 158 12.00 -5.80 -18.12
CA GLN A 158 12.36 -5.98 -16.73
C GLN A 158 11.82 -4.85 -15.85
N GLY A 159 11.88 -3.59 -16.33
CA GLY A 159 11.24 -2.45 -15.66
C GLY A 159 9.73 -2.63 -15.46
N ILE A 160 9.05 -3.19 -16.46
CA ILE A 160 7.62 -3.53 -16.35
C ILE A 160 7.40 -4.63 -15.30
N CYS A 161 8.27 -5.66 -15.28
CA CYS A 161 8.22 -6.72 -14.29
C CYS A 161 8.30 -6.18 -12.85
N GLU A 162 9.25 -5.31 -12.60
CA GLU A 162 9.42 -4.70 -11.27
C GLU A 162 8.21 -3.84 -10.89
N MET A 163 7.71 -3.01 -11.82
CA MET A 163 6.51 -2.21 -11.61
C MET A 163 5.26 -3.06 -11.37
N SER A 164 5.13 -4.21 -12.04
CA SER A 164 3.99 -5.10 -11.83
C SER A 164 4.01 -5.74 -10.43
N LYS A 165 5.18 -6.09 -9.92
CA LYS A 165 5.33 -6.55 -8.54
C LYS A 165 4.94 -5.47 -7.53
N ASP A 166 5.36 -4.23 -7.78
CA ASP A 166 4.99 -3.09 -6.94
C ASP A 166 3.47 -2.83 -6.95
N LEU A 167 2.81 -3.02 -8.10
CA LEU A 167 1.35 -2.88 -8.23
C LEU A 167 0.56 -3.99 -7.53
N GLN A 168 1.16 -5.16 -7.35
CA GLN A 168 0.54 -6.29 -6.65
C GLN A 168 0.72 -6.22 -5.12
N GLN A 169 1.55 -5.31 -4.62
CA GLN A 169 1.74 -5.11 -3.20
C GLN A 169 0.72 -4.13 -2.64
N ASN A 170 0.32 -4.38 -1.40
CA ASN A 170 -0.49 -3.43 -0.65
C ASN A 170 0.33 -2.19 -0.35
N GLU A 171 -0.26 -1.03 -0.55
CA GLU A 171 0.37 0.24 -0.19
C GLU A 171 0.10 0.54 1.29
N LEU A 172 1.14 0.97 2.01
CA LEU A 172 1.06 1.33 3.43
C LEU A 172 1.34 2.83 3.60
N TYR A 173 0.41 3.52 4.23
CA TYR A 173 0.57 4.90 4.68
C TYR A 173 0.63 4.91 6.21
N MET A 174 1.66 5.53 6.78
CA MET A 174 1.83 5.64 8.22
C MET A 174 2.06 7.10 8.61
N THR A 175 1.41 7.51 9.68
CA THR A 175 1.54 8.86 10.26
C THR A 175 1.55 8.76 11.78
N GLY A 176 2.23 9.71 12.44
CA GLY A 176 2.28 9.78 13.90
C GLY A 176 3.34 8.89 14.53
N GLU A 177 4.39 8.52 13.78
CA GLU A 177 5.53 7.75 14.30
C GLU A 177 6.17 8.43 15.52
N GLN A 178 6.18 9.77 15.54
CA GLN A 178 6.67 10.55 16.68
C GLN A 178 5.90 10.25 17.96
N ASN A 179 4.63 9.86 17.88
CA ASN A 179 3.82 9.53 19.06
C ASN A 179 4.36 8.26 19.74
N LEU A 180 4.84 7.28 18.95
CA LEU A 180 5.50 6.09 19.51
C LEU A 180 6.79 6.45 20.25
N PHE A 181 7.60 7.33 19.67
CA PHE A 181 8.85 7.78 20.32
C PHE A 181 8.61 8.68 21.53
N SER A 182 7.47 9.37 21.58
CA SER A 182 7.11 10.24 22.69
C SER A 182 6.42 9.51 23.84
N CYS A 183 6.02 8.26 23.65
CA CYS A 183 5.41 7.45 24.70
C CYS A 183 6.49 6.94 25.65
N ASP A 184 6.38 7.30 26.95
CA ASP A 184 7.35 6.90 27.97
C ASP A 184 7.26 5.40 28.33
N ASP A 185 6.11 4.78 28.10
CA ASP A 185 5.86 3.37 28.40
C ASP A 185 6.45 2.41 27.34
N LEU A 186 6.94 2.95 26.22
CA LEU A 186 7.51 2.14 25.12
C LEU A 186 9.03 2.18 25.12
N ASP A 187 9.65 1.00 24.97
CA ASP A 187 11.09 0.92 24.76
C ASP A 187 11.48 1.49 23.40
N LYS A 188 12.38 2.47 23.40
CA LYS A 188 12.80 3.17 22.17
C LYS A 188 13.51 2.28 21.16
N ALA A 189 14.20 1.22 21.64
CA ALA A 189 14.85 0.25 20.75
C ALA A 189 13.81 -0.65 20.05
N GLU A 190 12.76 -1.04 20.75
CA GLU A 190 11.63 -1.78 20.17
C GLU A 190 10.89 -0.92 19.14
N VAL A 191 10.62 0.36 19.45
CA VAL A 191 10.03 1.31 18.49
C VAL A 191 10.90 1.42 17.24
N ALA A 192 12.21 1.57 17.39
CA ALA A 192 13.13 1.66 16.25
C ALA A 192 13.11 0.36 15.42
N LYS A 193 13.12 -0.81 16.07
CA LYS A 193 13.02 -2.11 15.38
C LYS A 193 11.71 -2.22 14.61
N PHE A 194 10.58 -1.87 15.21
CA PHE A 194 9.27 -1.85 14.54
C PHE A 194 9.30 -0.95 13.30
N MET A 195 9.86 0.25 13.40
CA MET A 195 9.95 1.19 12.28
C MET A 195 10.80 0.66 11.12
N MET A 196 11.82 -0.14 11.41
CA MET A 196 12.64 -0.79 10.37
C MET A 196 11.87 -1.89 9.61
N HIS A 197 10.91 -2.55 10.27
CA HIS A 197 10.15 -3.68 9.73
C HIS A 197 8.69 -3.33 9.41
N LYS A 198 8.33 -2.05 9.41
CA LYS A 198 6.93 -1.61 9.21
C LYS A 198 6.27 -2.11 7.92
N GLN A 199 7.06 -2.41 6.89
CA GLN A 199 6.53 -2.96 5.63
C GLN A 199 5.92 -4.36 5.80
N GLU A 200 6.36 -5.10 6.81
CA GLU A 200 5.81 -6.43 7.12
C GLU A 200 4.37 -6.35 7.66
N LEU A 201 3.93 -5.16 8.14
CA LEU A 201 2.54 -4.91 8.52
C LEU A 201 1.56 -5.13 7.37
N SER A 202 2.00 -5.00 6.12
CA SER A 202 1.12 -5.24 4.96
C SER A 202 0.53 -6.65 4.98
N GLY A 203 1.33 -7.65 5.37
CA GLY A 203 0.86 -9.04 5.50
C GLY A 203 -0.12 -9.23 6.65
N LEU A 204 0.07 -8.53 7.77
CA LEU A 204 -0.84 -8.57 8.91
C LEU A 204 -2.18 -7.89 8.61
N LEU A 205 -2.13 -6.78 7.90
CA LEU A 205 -3.29 -5.97 7.56
C LEU A 205 -4.12 -6.56 6.41
N ASP A 206 -3.55 -7.51 5.65
CA ASP A 206 -4.22 -8.22 4.56
C ASP A 206 -5.11 -9.38 5.07
N ASP A 207 -5.13 -9.64 6.37
CA ASP A 207 -5.85 -10.76 6.94
C ASP A 207 -7.37 -10.66 6.74
N SER A 208 -7.99 -11.83 6.63
CA SER A 208 -9.42 -12.04 6.35
C SER A 208 -10.35 -11.82 7.56
N PHE A 209 -9.93 -11.03 8.58
CA PHE A 209 -10.79 -10.75 9.73
C PHE A 209 -11.97 -9.85 9.37
N GLN A 210 -13.04 -9.95 10.14
CA GLN A 210 -14.22 -9.06 10.04
C GLN A 210 -14.34 -8.22 11.32
N GLY A 211 -14.82 -6.98 11.16
CA GLY A 211 -15.02 -6.06 12.28
C GLY A 211 -13.72 -5.43 12.77
N ILE A 212 -13.61 -5.26 14.09
CA ILE A 212 -12.46 -4.67 14.76
C ILE A 212 -11.63 -5.78 15.42
N LYS A 213 -10.34 -5.81 15.15
CA LYS A 213 -9.38 -6.72 15.78
C LYS A 213 -8.44 -5.95 16.70
N VAL A 214 -8.25 -6.45 17.91
CA VAL A 214 -7.31 -5.88 18.88
C VAL A 214 -6.22 -6.90 19.15
N MET A 215 -4.97 -6.46 19.05
CA MET A 215 -3.77 -7.28 19.29
C MET A 215 -2.92 -6.62 20.36
N PHE A 216 -2.32 -7.44 21.24
CA PHE A 216 -1.45 -7.00 22.33
C PHE A 216 -0.03 -7.51 22.08
N GLY A 217 0.99 -6.69 22.39
CA GLY A 217 2.39 -7.03 22.16
C GLY A 217 2.88 -8.21 23.01
N GLU A 218 2.41 -8.36 24.25
CA GLU A 218 2.79 -9.47 25.14
C GLU A 218 2.23 -10.84 24.71
N GLU A 219 1.33 -10.90 23.74
CA GLU A 219 0.78 -12.15 23.20
C GLU A 219 1.69 -12.81 22.14
N GLY A 220 2.92 -12.32 21.96
CA GLY A 220 3.87 -12.86 20.98
C GLY A 220 3.59 -12.42 19.56
N ASN A 221 2.89 -11.30 19.38
CA ASN A 221 2.74 -10.64 18.11
C ASN A 221 3.98 -9.79 17.83
N ASP A 222 4.83 -10.22 16.93
CA ASP A 222 6.06 -9.51 16.54
C ASP A 222 5.80 -8.10 15.96
N PHE A 223 4.55 -7.80 15.60
CA PHE A 223 4.11 -6.53 15.03
C PHE A 223 3.56 -5.53 16.05
N VAL A 224 3.43 -5.90 17.30
CA VAL A 224 2.94 -5.02 18.37
C VAL A 224 4.06 -4.80 19.38
N ILE A 225 4.38 -3.54 19.63
CA ILE A 225 5.50 -3.17 20.51
C ILE A 225 5.12 -3.45 21.97
N GLY A 226 5.86 -4.31 22.66
CA GLY A 226 5.85 -4.49 24.10
C GLY A 226 4.49 -4.31 24.79
N ASN A 227 4.39 -3.33 25.69
CA ASN A 227 3.17 -2.99 26.44
C ASN A 227 2.12 -2.19 25.66
N SER A 228 2.17 -2.22 24.33
CA SER A 228 1.17 -1.53 23.50
C SER A 228 0.07 -2.46 23.01
N SER A 229 -0.92 -1.88 22.36
CA SER A 229 -1.95 -2.58 21.60
C SER A 229 -2.09 -1.98 20.22
N MET A 230 -2.47 -2.80 19.26
CA MET A 230 -2.84 -2.38 17.92
C MET A 230 -4.32 -2.68 17.70
N ILE A 231 -5.06 -1.68 17.25
CA ILE A 231 -6.46 -1.81 16.88
C ILE A 231 -6.54 -1.73 15.38
N VAL A 232 -7.13 -2.73 14.74
CA VAL A 232 -7.24 -2.81 13.29
C VAL A 232 -8.70 -2.95 12.90
N SER A 233 -9.13 -2.16 11.93
CA SER A 233 -10.45 -2.22 11.31
C SER A 233 -10.32 -2.21 9.80
N LYS A 234 -11.31 -2.75 9.10
CA LYS A 234 -11.37 -2.67 7.64
C LYS A 234 -12.22 -1.49 7.21
N TYR A 235 -11.81 -0.85 6.13
CA TYR A 235 -12.62 0.17 5.47
C TYR A 235 -13.11 -0.33 4.11
N GLN A 236 -14.19 0.26 3.64
CA GLN A 236 -14.87 -0.14 2.40
C GLN A 236 -14.84 0.99 1.38
N LYS A 237 -14.81 0.61 0.11
CA LYS A 237 -15.04 1.49 -1.03
C LYS A 237 -16.22 0.93 -1.82
N GLY A 238 -17.39 1.58 -1.68
CA GLY A 238 -18.64 0.99 -2.16
C GLY A 238 -18.97 -0.32 -1.42
N ASP A 239 -19.18 -1.40 -2.15
CA ASP A 239 -19.61 -2.70 -1.61
C ASP A 239 -18.44 -3.66 -1.29
N HIS A 240 -17.18 -3.23 -1.45
CA HIS A 240 -16.04 -4.11 -1.24
C HIS A 240 -15.03 -3.53 -0.25
N THR A 241 -14.35 -4.42 0.46
CA THR A 241 -13.26 -4.06 1.36
C THR A 241 -12.07 -3.56 0.54
N ALA A 242 -11.63 -2.33 0.80
CA ALA A 242 -10.55 -1.69 0.08
C ALA A 242 -9.22 -1.75 0.82
N GLY A 243 -9.25 -1.85 2.15
CA GLY A 243 -8.05 -1.90 2.95
C GLY A 243 -8.31 -2.09 4.43
N SER A 244 -7.25 -1.90 5.22
CA SER A 244 -7.29 -1.94 6.68
C SER A 244 -6.66 -0.67 7.26
N LEU A 245 -7.16 -0.25 8.40
CA LEU A 245 -6.70 0.90 9.17
C LEU A 245 -6.36 0.44 10.59
#